data_77de827845017a3dc1fbf93b810b6870
#
_entry.id   77de827845017a3dc1fbf93b810b6870
#
_cell.length_a   1.000
_cell.length_b   1.000
_cell.length_c   1.000
_cell.angle_alpha   90.00
_cell.angle_beta   90.00
_cell.angle_gamma   90.00
#
_symmetry.space_group_name_H-M   'P 1'
#
loop_
_entity.id
_entity.type
_entity.pdbx_description
1 polymer ?
#
loop_
_entity_poly.entity_id
_entity_poly.type
_entity_poly.pdbx_seq_one_letter_code
_entity_poly.pdbx_strand_id
1 'polypeptide(L)'
;SILPAGHAADAAYWWDTSAGRFVSSTFYMDKLPQWVEDFNAKNHTDPNFDIKGSPQGVTMTFKMAEAALKNEKLGKGKETDMLTVSISSTDIIGHRFSTRGKENHEVYMQLDKDLAWFLKVLDKEVGEGNYLLFLTADHGAAHNYNYMREHRIPAGGWDYKQTVKDLNTYLQGKFGISPVMGEDNYQFYLNDSTIEAAGKKKQEIIDESVEWLKKDPQFLYVFDEEKVSETTMPEWLKERMQNGYFRGRSGEIGIVTRPQFFGGKDRPDFRGTQHGQPFPYDTHIPFLLFGWNVKHGASNMETHIVDIAPTVCAMLHIQMPNGCVGKARNQF
;
A
#
# COMPACT_ATOMS: atom_id res chain seq x y z
N SER A 1 11.52 2.10 -0.94
CA SER A 1 11.91 1.72 0.44
C SER A 1 13.19 0.91 0.40
N ILE A 2 14.13 1.23 1.24
CA ILE A 2 15.32 0.39 1.45
C ILE A 2 14.85 -0.76 2.32
N LEU A 3 14.76 -1.95 1.75
CA LEU A 3 14.51 -3.13 2.54
C LEU A 3 15.81 -3.57 3.23
N PRO A 4 15.74 -4.01 4.49
CA PRO A 4 16.91 -4.53 5.17
C PRO A 4 17.56 -5.67 4.37
N ALA A 5 18.87 -5.75 4.42
CA ALA A 5 19.59 -6.87 3.84
C ALA A 5 19.04 -8.19 4.41
N GLY A 6 18.77 -9.16 3.54
CA GLY A 6 18.23 -10.47 3.91
C GLY A 6 16.71 -10.58 3.90
N HIS A 7 15.97 -9.49 3.71
CA HIS A 7 14.53 -9.55 3.45
C HIS A 7 14.27 -9.53 1.95
N ALA A 8 13.33 -10.37 1.50
CA ALA A 8 12.84 -10.29 0.15
C ALA A 8 12.27 -8.89 -0.04
N ALA A 9 12.89 -8.12 -0.92
CA ALA A 9 12.20 -6.97 -1.47
C ALA A 9 11.01 -7.51 -2.26
N ASP A 10 9.92 -6.76 -2.26
CA ASP A 10 8.78 -7.08 -3.12
C ASP A 10 9.13 -6.86 -4.62
N ALA A 11 10.38 -6.51 -4.91
CA ALA A 11 10.92 -6.32 -6.25
C ALA A 11 12.38 -6.77 -6.36
N ALA A 12 12.76 -7.35 -7.48
CA ALA A 12 14.15 -7.72 -7.77
C ALA A 12 15.06 -6.49 -7.92
N TYR A 13 14.52 -5.38 -8.42
CA TYR A 13 15.22 -4.11 -8.56
C TYR A 13 14.37 -2.97 -8.04
N TRP A 14 14.96 -2.04 -7.28
CA TRP A 14 14.29 -0.83 -6.80
C TRP A 14 15.24 0.37 -6.81
N TRP A 15 14.67 1.57 -6.88
CA TRP A 15 15.44 2.80 -6.81
C TRP A 15 15.88 3.09 -5.37
N ASP A 16 17.18 3.17 -5.15
CA ASP A 16 17.77 3.67 -3.92
C ASP A 16 18.01 5.17 -4.04
N THR A 17 17.31 5.96 -3.22
CA THR A 17 17.41 7.42 -3.24
C THR A 17 18.79 7.90 -2.78
N SER A 18 19.42 7.21 -1.83
CA SER A 18 20.74 7.59 -1.31
C SER A 18 21.87 7.29 -2.32
N ALA A 19 21.72 6.22 -3.08
CA ALA A 19 22.65 5.83 -4.12
C ALA A 19 22.36 6.51 -5.47
N GLY A 20 21.16 7.08 -5.66
CA GLY A 20 20.74 7.70 -6.92
C GLY A 20 20.70 6.71 -8.10
N ARG A 21 20.40 5.44 -7.84
CA ARG A 21 20.43 4.35 -8.84
C ARG A 21 19.54 3.18 -8.45
N PHE A 22 19.29 2.27 -9.39
CA PHE A 22 18.67 0.99 -9.10
C PHE A 22 19.65 0.04 -8.40
N VAL A 23 19.13 -0.65 -7.39
CA VAL A 23 19.85 -1.64 -6.59
C VAL A 23 19.02 -2.92 -6.46
N SER A 24 19.62 -3.96 -5.89
CA SER A 24 18.98 -5.21 -5.53
C SER A 24 19.39 -5.64 -4.12
N SER A 25 18.77 -6.70 -3.62
CA SER A 25 19.15 -7.37 -2.38
C SER A 25 20.02 -8.61 -2.68
N THR A 26 20.94 -8.91 -1.77
CA THR A 26 21.68 -10.18 -1.78
C THR A 26 20.77 -11.40 -1.62
N PHE A 27 19.50 -11.20 -1.27
CA PHE A 27 18.48 -12.25 -1.31
C PHE A 27 18.22 -12.75 -2.74
N TYR A 28 18.25 -11.84 -3.73
CA TYR A 28 17.98 -12.18 -5.13
C TYR A 28 19.24 -12.49 -5.92
N MET A 29 20.33 -11.76 -5.66
CA MET A 29 21.56 -11.88 -6.44
C MET A 29 22.76 -11.32 -5.68
N ASP A 30 23.92 -11.95 -5.85
CA ASP A 30 25.18 -11.49 -5.21
C ASP A 30 25.72 -10.18 -5.85
N LYS A 31 25.46 -10.00 -7.14
CA LYS A 31 25.91 -8.82 -7.91
C LYS A 31 24.83 -8.40 -8.89
N LEU A 32 24.74 -7.10 -9.13
CA LEU A 32 23.88 -6.60 -10.20
C LEU A 32 24.35 -7.13 -11.56
N PRO A 33 23.42 -7.54 -12.44
CA PRO A 33 23.74 -7.85 -13.82
C PRO A 33 24.38 -6.67 -14.54
N GLN A 34 25.27 -6.92 -15.50
CA GLN A 34 25.98 -5.87 -16.23
C GLN A 34 25.01 -4.86 -16.87
N TRP A 35 23.89 -5.32 -17.42
CA TRP A 35 22.90 -4.44 -18.02
C TRP A 35 22.27 -3.45 -17.02
N VAL A 36 22.15 -3.82 -15.74
CA VAL A 36 21.67 -2.91 -14.68
C VAL A 36 22.73 -1.87 -14.37
N GLU A 37 24.00 -2.24 -14.29
CA GLU A 37 25.09 -1.28 -14.10
C GLU A 37 25.18 -0.32 -15.29
N ASP A 38 25.05 -0.80 -16.53
CA ASP A 38 25.02 0.02 -17.73
C ASP A 38 23.79 0.97 -17.76
N PHE A 39 22.64 0.47 -17.29
CA PHE A 39 21.44 1.30 -17.13
C PHE A 39 21.67 2.41 -16.11
N ASN A 40 22.21 2.07 -14.94
CA ASN A 40 22.52 3.00 -13.87
C ASN A 40 23.52 4.08 -14.32
N ALA A 41 24.57 3.70 -15.06
CA ALA A 41 25.55 4.64 -15.58
C ALA A 41 24.92 5.68 -16.51
N LYS A 42 23.88 5.31 -17.27
CA LYS A 42 23.18 6.20 -18.21
C LYS A 42 22.07 7.02 -17.57
N ASN A 43 21.50 6.53 -16.48
CA ASN A 43 20.26 7.06 -15.89
C ASN A 43 20.43 7.45 -14.41
N HIS A 44 21.63 7.68 -13.92
CA HIS A 44 21.83 8.18 -12.57
C HIS A 44 21.28 9.60 -12.44
N THR A 45 20.81 9.93 -11.25
CA THR A 45 20.34 11.28 -10.92
C THR A 45 21.17 11.85 -9.79
N ASP A 46 21.17 13.18 -9.67
CA ASP A 46 21.70 13.84 -8.48
C ASP A 46 21.00 13.23 -7.23
N PRO A 47 21.73 12.75 -6.22
CA PRO A 47 21.16 12.24 -4.98
C PRO A 47 20.24 13.24 -4.26
N ASN A 48 20.41 14.55 -4.51
CA ASN A 48 19.55 15.59 -3.97
C ASN A 48 18.26 15.78 -4.78
N PHE A 49 18.15 15.18 -5.95
CA PHE A 49 16.92 15.24 -6.74
C PHE A 49 15.93 14.17 -6.27
N ASP A 50 14.79 14.62 -5.77
CA ASP A 50 13.73 13.73 -5.30
C ASP A 50 12.94 13.12 -6.47
N ILE A 51 13.54 12.17 -7.14
CA ILE A 51 12.94 11.51 -8.30
C ILE A 51 11.63 10.79 -7.94
N LYS A 52 11.54 10.17 -6.75
CA LYS A 52 10.33 9.47 -6.29
C LYS A 52 9.15 10.42 -6.11
N GLY A 53 9.41 11.64 -5.66
CA GLY A 53 8.40 12.70 -5.49
C GLY A 53 8.19 13.54 -6.75
N SER A 54 8.49 13.01 -7.92
CA SER A 54 8.39 13.72 -9.20
C SER A 54 7.79 12.83 -10.31
N PRO A 55 7.20 13.41 -11.38
CA PRO A 55 6.76 12.67 -12.56
C PRO A 55 7.86 11.86 -13.24
N GLN A 56 9.13 12.30 -13.12
CA GLN A 56 10.29 11.59 -13.67
C GLN A 56 10.49 10.21 -13.04
N GLY A 57 10.02 9.98 -11.81
CA GLY A 57 10.04 8.67 -11.17
C GLY A 57 9.19 7.63 -11.91
N VAL A 58 8.06 8.04 -12.47
CA VAL A 58 7.22 7.19 -13.33
C VAL A 58 8.01 6.78 -14.57
N THR A 59 8.55 7.76 -15.29
CA THR A 59 9.34 7.52 -16.50
C THR A 59 10.55 6.63 -16.24
N MET A 60 11.25 6.84 -15.12
CA MET A 60 12.41 6.03 -14.75
C MET A 60 12.02 4.57 -14.48
N THR A 61 10.90 4.36 -13.82
CA THR A 61 10.38 3.01 -13.55
C THR A 61 10.05 2.26 -14.85
N PHE A 62 9.36 2.91 -15.79
CA PHE A 62 9.07 2.28 -17.08
C PHE A 62 10.32 2.05 -17.95
N LYS A 63 11.32 2.95 -17.91
CA LYS A 63 12.61 2.72 -18.58
C LYS A 63 13.32 1.51 -18.00
N MET A 64 13.29 1.31 -16.69
CA MET A 64 13.86 0.13 -16.05
C MET A 64 13.10 -1.14 -16.45
N ALA A 65 11.76 -1.07 -16.52
CA ALA A 65 10.93 -2.18 -17.00
C ALA A 65 11.24 -2.54 -18.45
N GLU A 66 11.42 -1.56 -19.34
CA GLU A 66 11.88 -1.78 -20.73
C GLU A 66 13.26 -2.45 -20.77
N ALA A 67 14.20 -1.97 -19.96
CA ALA A 67 15.54 -2.54 -19.89
C ALA A 67 15.50 -4.00 -19.42
N ALA A 68 14.71 -4.32 -18.39
CA ALA A 68 14.50 -5.67 -17.91
C ALA A 68 13.86 -6.56 -18.99
N LEU A 69 12.78 -6.10 -19.61
CA LEU A 69 12.09 -6.81 -20.70
C LEU A 69 13.07 -7.27 -21.79
N LYS A 70 13.95 -6.38 -22.23
CA LYS A 70 14.91 -6.63 -23.32
C LYS A 70 16.08 -7.51 -22.91
N ASN A 71 16.70 -7.21 -21.77
CA ASN A 71 17.95 -7.88 -21.37
C ASN A 71 17.68 -9.27 -20.78
N GLU A 72 16.57 -9.46 -20.07
CA GLU A 72 16.13 -10.77 -19.59
C GLU A 72 15.34 -11.54 -20.66
N LYS A 73 15.14 -10.95 -21.86
CA LYS A 73 14.44 -11.57 -22.99
C LYS A 73 13.04 -12.07 -22.66
N LEU A 74 12.32 -11.33 -21.81
CA LEU A 74 10.98 -11.71 -21.37
C LEU A 74 10.02 -11.79 -22.56
N GLY A 75 9.16 -12.81 -22.57
CA GLY A 75 8.23 -13.12 -23.67
C GLY A 75 8.90 -13.72 -24.92
N LYS A 76 10.17 -14.12 -24.87
CA LYS A 76 10.88 -14.75 -25.99
C LYS A 76 11.04 -16.27 -25.82
N GLY A 77 10.74 -16.80 -24.65
CA GLY A 77 10.81 -18.21 -24.32
C GLY A 77 9.60 -19.01 -24.76
N LYS A 78 9.54 -20.28 -24.36
CA LYS A 78 8.38 -21.16 -24.52
C LYS A 78 7.39 -21.04 -23.36
N GLU A 79 7.91 -20.68 -22.20
CA GLU A 79 7.14 -20.54 -20.97
C GLU A 79 6.64 -19.09 -20.84
N THR A 80 5.59 -18.91 -20.06
CA THR A 80 5.07 -17.57 -19.77
C THR A 80 5.94 -16.87 -18.75
N ASP A 81 6.46 -15.71 -19.11
CA ASP A 81 7.18 -14.82 -18.20
C ASP A 81 6.21 -13.86 -17.50
N MET A 82 6.59 -13.36 -16.33
CA MET A 82 5.85 -12.37 -15.59
C MET A 82 6.74 -11.16 -15.26
N LEU A 83 6.28 -9.97 -15.62
CA LEU A 83 6.92 -8.70 -15.27
C LEU A 83 5.96 -7.87 -14.41
N THR A 84 6.35 -7.61 -13.17
CA THR A 84 5.61 -6.71 -12.27
C THR A 84 6.31 -5.36 -12.17
N VAL A 85 5.55 -4.28 -12.33
CA VAL A 85 6.06 -2.90 -12.31
C VAL A 85 5.29 -2.13 -11.26
N SER A 86 5.99 -1.65 -10.21
CA SER A 86 5.41 -0.85 -9.14
C SER A 86 5.79 0.61 -9.29
N ILE A 87 4.78 1.49 -9.34
CA ILE A 87 4.95 2.93 -9.53
C ILE A 87 4.56 3.65 -8.25
N SER A 88 5.56 4.08 -7.47
CA SER A 88 5.36 4.71 -6.16
C SER A 88 5.22 6.24 -6.21
N SER A 89 5.54 6.88 -7.35
CA SER A 89 5.54 8.35 -7.44
C SER A 89 4.16 8.96 -7.29
N THR A 90 3.10 8.28 -7.72
CA THR A 90 1.71 8.73 -7.59
C THR A 90 1.32 8.88 -6.12
N ASP A 91 1.67 7.89 -5.30
CA ASP A 91 1.40 7.90 -3.88
C ASP A 91 2.25 8.95 -3.14
N ILE A 92 3.55 8.99 -3.36
CA ILE A 92 4.46 9.94 -2.71
C ILE A 92 4.04 11.40 -2.99
N ILE A 93 3.62 11.68 -4.22
CA ILE A 93 3.11 13.00 -4.60
C ILE A 93 1.75 13.26 -3.94
N GLY A 94 0.87 12.25 -3.88
CA GLY A 94 -0.38 12.32 -3.16
C GLY A 94 -0.20 12.67 -1.68
N HIS A 95 0.70 12.02 -1.00
CA HIS A 95 1.04 12.32 0.41
C HIS A 95 1.47 13.78 0.63
N ARG A 96 2.08 14.41 -0.36
CA ARG A 96 2.59 15.80 -0.24
C ARG A 96 1.60 16.85 -0.69
N PHE A 97 0.84 16.57 -1.75
CA PHE A 97 0.06 17.56 -2.48
C PHE A 97 -1.43 17.20 -2.62
N SER A 98 -1.87 16.08 -2.00
CA SER A 98 -3.26 15.62 -2.04
C SER A 98 -3.70 15.07 -3.41
N THR A 99 -4.85 14.41 -3.40
CA THR A 99 -5.52 13.86 -4.59
C THR A 99 -5.96 14.93 -5.60
N ARG A 100 -6.01 16.20 -5.20
CA ARG A 100 -6.44 17.35 -6.02
C ARG A 100 -5.32 18.35 -6.31
N GLY A 101 -4.11 18.06 -5.88
CA GLY A 101 -2.95 18.92 -6.15
C GLY A 101 -2.60 18.95 -7.64
N LYS A 102 -2.09 20.08 -8.11
CA LYS A 102 -1.59 20.21 -9.48
C LYS A 102 -0.49 19.18 -9.76
N GLU A 103 0.37 18.97 -8.80
CA GLU A 103 1.48 18.02 -8.86
C GLU A 103 0.98 16.57 -9.02
N ASN A 104 -0.15 16.26 -8.38
CA ASN A 104 -0.79 14.95 -8.53
C ASN A 104 -1.41 14.78 -9.93
N HIS A 105 -2.04 15.82 -10.47
CA HIS A 105 -2.52 15.81 -11.84
C HIS A 105 -1.36 15.58 -12.84
N GLU A 106 -0.24 16.29 -12.65
CA GLU A 106 0.94 16.19 -13.51
C GLU A 106 1.54 14.78 -13.52
N VAL A 107 1.61 14.11 -12.38
CA VAL A 107 2.15 12.73 -12.33
C VAL A 107 1.23 11.73 -13.03
N TYR A 108 -0.10 11.88 -12.93
CA TYR A 108 -1.03 11.02 -13.67
C TYR A 108 -1.00 11.26 -15.18
N MET A 109 -0.84 12.52 -15.61
CA MET A 109 -0.62 12.83 -17.03
C MET A 109 0.71 12.25 -17.55
N GLN A 110 1.75 12.18 -16.72
CA GLN A 110 2.99 11.52 -17.07
C GLN A 110 2.82 10.00 -17.13
N LEU A 111 2.09 9.42 -16.16
CA LEU A 111 1.78 7.99 -16.13
C LEU A 111 1.05 7.55 -17.42
N ASP A 112 0.06 8.31 -17.85
CA ASP A 112 -0.68 8.03 -19.09
C ASP A 112 0.24 8.01 -20.33
N LYS A 113 1.11 9.01 -20.45
CA LYS A 113 2.10 9.08 -21.55
C LYS A 113 3.09 7.93 -21.53
N ASP A 114 3.63 7.61 -20.35
CA ASP A 114 4.62 6.56 -20.20
C ASP A 114 4.01 5.17 -20.40
N LEU A 115 2.78 4.96 -19.94
CA LEU A 115 2.04 3.73 -20.19
C LEU A 115 1.77 3.54 -21.69
N ALA A 116 1.30 4.58 -22.37
CA ALA A 116 1.09 4.54 -23.82
C ALA A 116 2.38 4.25 -24.60
N TRP A 117 3.51 4.79 -24.14
CA TRP A 117 4.80 4.46 -24.71
C TRP A 117 5.21 3.01 -24.42
N PHE A 118 5.02 2.55 -23.17
CA PHE A 118 5.40 1.19 -22.77
C PHE A 118 4.57 0.12 -23.47
N LEU A 119 3.30 0.37 -23.75
CA LEU A 119 2.47 -0.53 -24.57
C LEU A 119 3.09 -0.71 -25.98
N LYS A 120 3.58 0.36 -26.60
CA LYS A 120 4.29 0.26 -27.90
C LYS A 120 5.62 -0.54 -27.77
N VAL A 121 6.29 -0.45 -26.64
CA VAL A 121 7.47 -1.28 -26.37
C VAL A 121 7.07 -2.76 -26.29
N LEU A 122 5.99 -3.09 -25.59
CA LEU A 122 5.47 -4.44 -25.48
C LEU A 122 5.04 -4.99 -26.87
N ASP A 123 4.31 -4.21 -27.66
CA ASP A 123 3.92 -4.59 -29.01
C ASP A 123 5.13 -4.90 -29.89
N LYS A 124 6.18 -4.09 -29.79
CA LYS A 124 7.42 -4.29 -30.55
C LYS A 124 8.24 -5.49 -30.09
N GLU A 125 8.40 -5.64 -28.77
CA GLU A 125 9.32 -6.64 -28.20
C GLU A 125 8.65 -8.02 -28.04
N VAL A 126 7.38 -8.07 -27.65
CA VAL A 126 6.63 -9.31 -27.37
C VAL A 126 5.71 -9.66 -28.55
N GLY A 127 5.13 -8.67 -29.18
CA GLY A 127 4.16 -8.77 -30.25
C GLY A 127 2.76 -8.41 -29.77
N GLU A 128 2.03 -7.68 -30.61
CA GLU A 128 0.63 -7.32 -30.34
C GLU A 128 -0.22 -8.58 -30.10
N GLY A 129 -1.01 -8.58 -29.02
CA GLY A 129 -1.86 -9.70 -28.63
C GLY A 129 -1.13 -10.89 -27.99
N ASN A 130 0.20 -10.83 -27.80
CA ASN A 130 0.99 -11.91 -27.18
C ASN A 130 1.30 -11.65 -25.70
N TYR A 131 0.74 -10.64 -25.09
CA TYR A 131 0.88 -10.35 -23.67
C TYR A 131 -0.46 -10.00 -23.04
N LEU A 132 -0.62 -10.40 -21.80
CA LEU A 132 -1.71 -9.99 -20.92
C LEU A 132 -1.18 -8.94 -19.96
N LEU A 133 -1.75 -7.75 -19.97
CA LEU A 133 -1.46 -6.71 -19.01
C LEU A 133 -2.63 -6.54 -18.05
N PHE A 134 -2.37 -6.45 -16.76
CA PHE A 134 -3.31 -5.93 -15.79
C PHE A 134 -2.73 -4.71 -15.08
N LEU A 135 -3.60 -3.75 -14.80
CA LEU A 135 -3.26 -2.56 -14.02
C LEU A 135 -4.23 -2.45 -12.85
N THR A 136 -3.66 -2.24 -11.67
CA THR A 136 -4.39 -2.03 -10.43
C THR A 136 -3.64 -1.04 -9.53
N ALA A 137 -4.16 -0.78 -8.36
CA ALA A 137 -3.48 -0.06 -7.29
C ALA A 137 -3.57 -0.87 -5.99
N ASP A 138 -2.70 -0.61 -5.05
CA ASP A 138 -2.74 -1.16 -3.69
C ASP A 138 -3.81 -0.47 -2.84
N HIS A 139 -4.03 0.83 -3.04
CA HIS A 139 -5.05 1.63 -2.36
C HIS A 139 -5.38 2.90 -3.14
N GLY A 140 -6.46 3.56 -2.74
CA GLY A 140 -6.75 4.95 -3.07
C GLY A 140 -6.21 5.90 -1.99
N ALA A 141 -6.83 7.09 -1.83
CA ALA A 141 -6.44 8.02 -0.78
C ALA A 141 -7.60 8.97 -0.41
N ALA A 142 -7.63 9.42 0.84
CA ALA A 142 -8.55 10.42 1.32
C ALA A 142 -8.34 11.77 0.62
N HIS A 143 -9.33 12.64 0.63
CA HIS A 143 -9.10 14.04 0.30
C HIS A 143 -8.34 14.74 1.43
N ASN A 144 -7.64 15.81 1.10
CA ASN A 144 -7.05 16.70 2.11
C ASN A 144 -8.13 17.21 3.08
N TYR A 145 -7.90 17.10 4.38
CA TYR A 145 -8.92 17.45 5.38
C TYR A 145 -9.22 18.95 5.41
N ASN A 146 -8.27 19.83 5.07
CA ASN A 146 -8.55 21.27 4.98
C ASN A 146 -9.49 21.57 3.81
N TYR A 147 -9.25 20.92 2.64
CA TYR A 147 -10.18 20.99 1.51
C TYR A 147 -11.60 20.50 1.89
N MET A 148 -11.71 19.39 2.62
CA MET A 148 -13.01 18.86 3.06
C MET A 148 -13.72 19.84 3.98
N ARG A 149 -13.01 20.46 4.92
CA ARG A 149 -13.54 21.49 5.84
C ARG A 149 -14.05 22.74 5.11
N GLU A 150 -13.34 23.19 4.08
CA GLU A 150 -13.78 24.29 3.21
C GLU A 150 -15.14 23.97 2.56
N HIS A 151 -15.41 22.69 2.31
CA HIS A 151 -16.67 22.19 1.78
C HIS A 151 -17.67 21.77 2.87
N ARG A 152 -17.43 22.12 4.13
CA ARG A 152 -18.28 21.82 5.29
C ARG A 152 -18.45 20.33 5.56
N ILE A 153 -17.48 19.52 5.18
CA ILE A 153 -17.43 18.08 5.46
C ILE A 153 -16.49 17.85 6.65
N PRO A 154 -16.97 17.16 7.71
CA PRO A 154 -16.11 16.83 8.85
C PRO A 154 -14.88 16.03 8.41
N ALA A 155 -13.71 16.52 8.79
CA ALA A 155 -12.43 15.90 8.44
C ALA A 155 -11.34 16.39 9.40
N GLY A 156 -10.24 15.66 9.54
CA GLY A 156 -9.15 16.08 10.41
C GLY A 156 -7.93 15.18 10.40
N GLY A 157 -6.86 15.69 11.00
CA GLY A 157 -5.70 14.90 11.36
C GLY A 157 -5.88 14.31 12.76
N TRP A 158 -5.44 13.08 12.93
CA TRP A 158 -5.37 12.41 14.23
C TRP A 158 -3.91 12.31 14.67
N ASP A 159 -3.58 12.98 15.80
CA ASP A 159 -2.22 12.92 16.36
C ASP A 159 -2.00 11.60 17.11
N TYR A 160 -1.73 10.53 16.37
CA TYR A 160 -1.52 9.19 16.93
C TYR A 160 -0.37 9.15 17.95
N LYS A 161 0.68 9.96 17.79
CA LYS A 161 1.80 10.02 18.73
C LYS A 161 1.35 10.58 20.08
N GLN A 162 0.49 11.58 20.06
CA GLN A 162 -0.09 12.13 21.28
C GLN A 162 -1.04 11.12 21.92
N THR A 163 -1.88 10.44 21.15
CA THR A 163 -2.79 9.40 21.66
C THR A 163 -2.04 8.27 22.36
N VAL A 164 -0.93 7.77 21.78
CA VAL A 164 -0.07 6.75 22.42
C VAL A 164 0.47 7.24 23.77
N LYS A 165 0.90 8.49 23.84
CA LYS A 165 1.44 9.11 25.04
C LYS A 165 0.38 9.25 26.16
N ASP A 166 -0.80 9.72 25.77
CA ASP A 166 -1.91 9.94 26.69
C ASP A 166 -2.48 8.61 27.20
N LEU A 167 -2.59 7.59 26.33
CA LEU A 167 -2.98 6.25 26.73
C LEU A 167 -1.97 5.64 27.71
N ASN A 168 -0.67 5.75 27.46
CA ASN A 168 0.36 5.29 28.39
C ASN A 168 0.30 6.05 29.72
N THR A 169 0.03 7.35 29.70
CA THR A 169 -0.16 8.14 30.94
C THR A 169 -1.35 7.63 31.74
N TYR A 170 -2.46 7.34 31.06
CA TYR A 170 -3.66 6.78 31.68
C TYR A 170 -3.38 5.40 32.30
N LEU A 171 -2.75 4.49 31.53
CA LEU A 171 -2.41 3.13 31.99
C LEU A 171 -1.39 3.14 33.13
N GLN A 172 -0.43 4.07 33.11
CA GLN A 172 0.51 4.28 34.20
C GLN A 172 -0.22 4.65 35.53
N GLY A 173 -1.22 5.51 35.43
CA GLY A 173 -2.04 5.87 36.59
C GLY A 173 -2.88 4.71 37.12
N LYS A 174 -3.35 3.82 36.26
CA LYS A 174 -4.25 2.74 36.62
C LYS A 174 -3.53 1.44 37.02
N PHE A 175 -2.51 1.06 36.26
CA PHE A 175 -1.81 -0.23 36.40
C PHE A 175 -0.36 -0.09 36.88
N GLY A 176 0.18 1.12 36.92
CA GLY A 176 1.58 1.37 37.30
C GLY A 176 2.59 1.08 36.18
N ILE A 177 2.12 0.91 34.94
CA ILE A 177 2.97 0.61 33.77
C ILE A 177 2.53 1.40 32.52
N SER A 178 3.46 1.54 31.57
CA SER A 178 3.24 2.19 30.28
C SER A 178 3.53 1.18 29.15
N PRO A 179 2.61 0.27 28.86
CA PRO A 179 2.88 -0.89 28.02
C PRO A 179 2.71 -0.62 26.51
N VAL A 180 2.15 0.52 26.07
CA VAL A 180 1.91 0.80 24.66
C VAL A 180 3.22 1.18 23.98
N MET A 181 3.71 0.32 23.08
CA MET A 181 4.94 0.54 22.33
C MET A 181 4.76 1.59 21.22
N GLY A 182 3.60 1.63 20.60
CA GLY A 182 3.31 2.54 19.51
C GLY A 182 1.98 2.23 18.83
N GLU A 183 1.75 3.00 17.80
CA GLU A 183 0.65 2.79 16.85
C GLU A 183 1.25 2.69 15.45
N ASP A 184 0.77 1.72 14.67
CA ASP A 184 1.07 1.57 13.27
C ASP A 184 -0.13 0.99 12.54
N ASN A 185 -0.46 1.55 11.37
CA ASN A 185 -1.59 1.13 10.55
C ASN A 185 -2.92 1.02 11.31
N TYR A 186 -3.22 1.99 12.18
CA TYR A 186 -4.43 2.06 13.00
C TYR A 186 -4.56 0.92 14.03
N GLN A 187 -3.45 0.36 14.45
CA GLN A 187 -3.36 -0.66 15.49
C GLN A 187 -2.38 -0.21 16.58
N PHE A 188 -2.74 -0.45 17.85
CA PHE A 188 -1.85 -0.22 18.98
C PHE A 188 -1.20 -1.53 19.40
N TYR A 189 0.11 -1.46 19.64
CA TYR A 189 0.96 -2.58 19.98
C TYR A 189 1.36 -2.51 21.45
N LEU A 190 1.20 -3.61 22.18
CA LEU A 190 1.54 -3.72 23.59
C LEU A 190 2.85 -4.49 23.82
N ASN A 191 3.58 -4.11 24.85
CA ASN A 191 4.79 -4.80 25.29
C ASN A 191 4.45 -5.88 26.30
N ASP A 192 4.42 -7.13 25.87
CA ASP A 192 4.11 -8.29 26.69
C ASP A 192 5.08 -8.42 27.89
N SER A 193 6.38 -8.23 27.66
CA SER A 193 7.39 -8.34 28.74
C SER A 193 7.16 -7.30 29.84
N THR A 194 6.73 -6.08 29.51
CA THR A 194 6.39 -5.06 30.51
C THR A 194 5.16 -5.46 31.32
N ILE A 195 4.17 -6.06 30.68
CA ILE A 195 2.92 -6.51 31.30
C ILE A 195 3.18 -7.67 32.25
N GLU A 196 3.93 -8.67 31.79
CA GLU A 196 4.30 -9.86 32.54
C GLU A 196 5.17 -9.51 33.76
N ALA A 197 6.19 -8.68 33.59
CA ALA A 197 7.07 -8.23 34.68
C ALA A 197 6.30 -7.49 35.78
N ALA A 198 5.22 -6.81 35.44
CA ALA A 198 4.34 -6.15 36.41
C ALA A 198 3.28 -7.07 37.01
N GLY A 199 3.23 -8.34 36.63
CA GLY A 199 2.22 -9.30 37.10
C GLY A 199 0.78 -8.92 36.72
N LYS A 200 0.59 -8.22 35.58
CA LYS A 200 -0.73 -7.79 35.14
C LYS A 200 -1.29 -8.75 34.08
N LYS A 201 -2.60 -8.78 33.94
CA LYS A 201 -3.25 -9.53 32.86
C LYS A 201 -3.37 -8.67 31.61
N LYS A 202 -2.85 -9.17 30.50
CA LYS A 202 -2.87 -8.47 29.22
C LYS A 202 -4.29 -8.07 28.82
N GLN A 203 -5.26 -8.96 28.98
CA GLN A 203 -6.64 -8.70 28.62
C GLN A 203 -7.25 -7.53 29.40
N GLU A 204 -6.96 -7.39 30.70
CA GLU A 204 -7.44 -6.24 31.48
C GLU A 204 -6.90 -4.90 30.95
N ILE A 205 -5.66 -4.90 30.46
CA ILE A 205 -5.05 -3.72 29.85
C ILE A 205 -5.69 -3.41 28.50
N ILE A 206 -5.94 -4.44 27.68
CA ILE A 206 -6.63 -4.28 26.38
C ILE A 206 -8.04 -3.72 26.62
N ASP A 207 -8.83 -4.35 27.48
CA ASP A 207 -10.21 -3.94 27.75
C ASP A 207 -10.27 -2.49 28.21
N GLU A 208 -9.38 -2.10 29.10
CA GLU A 208 -9.32 -0.73 29.63
C GLU A 208 -8.86 0.30 28.58
N SER A 209 -7.90 -0.11 27.75
CA SER A 209 -7.43 0.74 26.66
C SER A 209 -8.52 0.97 25.60
N VAL A 210 -9.27 -0.07 25.27
CA VAL A 210 -10.43 0.02 24.36
C VAL A 210 -11.48 0.99 24.92
N GLU A 211 -11.83 0.87 26.20
CA GLU A 211 -12.82 1.77 26.84
C GLU A 211 -12.30 3.20 26.97
N TRP A 212 -11.00 3.41 27.12
CA TRP A 212 -10.42 4.74 27.13
C TRP A 212 -10.42 5.38 25.73
N LEU A 213 -9.98 4.64 24.71
CA LEU A 213 -9.92 5.10 23.32
C LEU A 213 -11.31 5.39 22.73
N LYS A 214 -12.36 4.63 23.11
CA LYS A 214 -13.74 4.88 22.68
C LYS A 214 -14.28 6.27 23.04
N LYS A 215 -13.65 6.97 23.98
CA LYS A 215 -14.03 8.34 24.38
C LYS A 215 -13.58 9.39 23.37
N ASP A 216 -12.64 9.07 22.50
CA ASP A 216 -12.18 9.99 21.45
C ASP A 216 -13.22 10.07 20.32
N PRO A 217 -13.81 11.26 20.07
CA PRO A 217 -14.84 11.42 19.05
C PRO A 217 -14.33 11.24 17.61
N GLN A 218 -13.01 11.15 17.40
CA GLN A 218 -12.43 10.88 16.08
C GLN A 218 -12.53 9.40 15.70
N PHE A 219 -12.73 8.51 16.68
CA PHE A 219 -12.85 7.07 16.41
C PHE A 219 -14.30 6.68 16.20
N LEU A 220 -14.53 5.89 15.16
CA LEU A 220 -15.83 5.30 14.86
C LEU A 220 -15.98 3.95 15.55
N TYR A 221 -14.91 3.15 15.54
CA TYR A 221 -14.83 1.87 16.24
C TYR A 221 -13.46 1.73 16.92
N VAL A 222 -13.47 1.10 18.09
CA VAL A 222 -12.27 0.66 18.81
C VAL A 222 -12.57 -0.74 19.34
N PHE A 223 -11.68 -1.67 19.13
CA PHE A 223 -11.91 -3.08 19.43
C PHE A 223 -10.62 -3.81 19.77
N ASP A 224 -10.77 -4.92 20.50
CA ASP A 224 -9.74 -5.95 20.66
C ASP A 224 -9.61 -6.71 19.33
N GLU A 225 -8.42 -6.72 18.73
CA GLU A 225 -8.17 -7.34 17.43
C GLU A 225 -8.47 -8.85 17.42
N GLU A 226 -8.20 -9.56 18.50
CA GLU A 226 -8.55 -10.98 18.59
C GLU A 226 -10.06 -11.22 18.69
N LYS A 227 -10.85 -10.20 19.12
CA LYS A 227 -12.30 -10.27 19.33
C LYS A 227 -13.10 -9.41 18.37
N VAL A 228 -12.54 -9.06 17.24
CA VAL A 228 -13.25 -8.22 16.25
C VAL A 228 -14.58 -8.85 15.80
N SER A 229 -14.68 -10.18 15.77
CA SER A 229 -15.93 -10.91 15.49
C SER A 229 -17.06 -10.60 16.45
N GLU A 230 -16.74 -10.28 17.70
CA GLU A 230 -17.71 -9.96 18.76
C GLU A 230 -18.09 -8.47 18.75
N THR A 231 -17.36 -7.62 18.00
CA THR A 231 -17.60 -6.19 17.95
C THR A 231 -18.82 -5.87 17.09
N THR A 232 -19.69 -5.00 17.59
CA THR A 232 -20.86 -4.52 16.83
C THR A 232 -20.42 -3.47 15.82
N MET A 233 -20.34 -3.86 14.55
CA MET A 233 -20.05 -3.01 13.40
C MET A 233 -20.69 -3.59 12.13
N PRO A 234 -20.80 -2.83 11.02
CA PRO A 234 -21.31 -3.35 9.76
C PRO A 234 -20.50 -4.57 9.27
N GLU A 235 -21.16 -5.56 8.70
CA GLU A 235 -20.53 -6.83 8.30
C GLU A 235 -19.39 -6.63 7.33
N TRP A 236 -19.57 -5.79 6.31
CA TRP A 236 -18.51 -5.48 5.35
C TRP A 236 -17.23 -4.92 6.00
N LEU A 237 -17.38 -4.16 7.08
CA LEU A 237 -16.25 -3.59 7.82
C LEU A 237 -15.61 -4.65 8.71
N LYS A 238 -16.44 -5.45 9.38
CA LYS A 238 -15.98 -6.55 10.22
C LYS A 238 -15.14 -7.56 9.42
N GLU A 239 -15.62 -7.94 8.24
CA GLU A 239 -14.88 -8.81 7.33
C GLU A 239 -13.51 -8.25 6.95
N ARG A 240 -13.42 -6.96 6.64
CA ARG A 240 -12.14 -6.31 6.34
C ARG A 240 -11.17 -6.33 7.51
N MET A 241 -11.65 -6.02 8.72
CA MET A 241 -10.82 -6.05 9.93
C MET A 241 -10.35 -7.49 10.22
N GLN A 242 -11.24 -8.49 10.13
CA GLN A 242 -10.88 -9.89 10.31
C GLN A 242 -9.83 -10.36 9.28
N ASN A 243 -9.99 -10.00 8.02
CA ASN A 243 -9.07 -10.37 6.95
C ASN A 243 -7.70 -9.67 7.08
N GLY A 244 -7.66 -8.51 7.71
CA GLY A 244 -6.42 -7.78 8.01
C GLY A 244 -5.66 -8.27 9.24
N TYR A 245 -6.31 -9.06 10.10
CA TYR A 245 -5.70 -9.55 11.33
C TYR A 245 -4.80 -10.76 11.09
N PHE A 246 -3.60 -10.72 11.64
CA PHE A 246 -2.69 -11.87 11.70
C PHE A 246 -2.07 -11.99 13.08
N ARG A 247 -2.38 -13.08 13.76
CA ARG A 247 -1.91 -13.35 15.13
C ARG A 247 -0.38 -13.30 15.22
N GLY A 248 0.12 -12.52 16.18
CA GLY A 248 1.56 -12.34 16.42
C GLY A 248 2.25 -11.33 15.48
N ARG A 249 1.49 -10.69 14.57
CA ARG A 249 1.97 -9.59 13.73
C ARG A 249 1.11 -8.34 13.85
N SER A 250 -0.21 -8.50 13.96
CA SER A 250 -1.14 -7.40 14.24
C SER A 250 -1.00 -6.91 15.66
N GLY A 251 -1.37 -5.64 15.89
CA GLY A 251 -1.49 -5.07 17.22
C GLY A 251 -2.63 -5.70 18.03
N GLU A 252 -2.72 -5.36 19.27
CA GLU A 252 -3.75 -5.87 20.19
C GLU A 252 -5.06 -5.09 20.10
N ILE A 253 -4.99 -3.82 19.74
CA ILE A 253 -6.17 -2.94 19.72
C ILE A 253 -6.25 -2.29 18.35
N GLY A 254 -7.37 -2.52 17.66
CA GLY A 254 -7.68 -1.91 16.38
C GLY A 254 -8.58 -0.69 16.53
N ILE A 255 -8.41 0.27 15.66
CA ILE A 255 -9.29 1.42 15.55
C ILE A 255 -9.73 1.64 14.11
N VAL A 256 -10.93 2.17 13.96
CA VAL A 256 -11.41 2.79 12.71
C VAL A 256 -11.75 4.23 13.00
N THR A 257 -11.04 5.16 12.38
CA THR A 257 -11.37 6.58 12.51
C THR A 257 -12.67 6.91 11.76
N ARG A 258 -13.26 8.06 12.02
CA ARG A 258 -14.34 8.57 11.17
C ARG A 258 -13.84 8.80 9.74
N PRO A 259 -14.72 8.70 8.73
CA PRO A 259 -14.35 9.01 7.35
C PRO A 259 -13.66 10.38 7.25
N GLN A 260 -12.58 10.45 6.45
CA GLN A 260 -11.76 11.66 6.25
C GLN A 260 -10.96 12.13 7.50
N PHE A 261 -10.89 11.30 8.55
CA PHE A 261 -9.92 11.46 9.64
C PHE A 261 -8.81 10.44 9.48
N PHE A 262 -7.58 10.87 9.40
CA PHE A 262 -6.43 9.97 9.17
C PHE A 262 -5.22 10.34 10.03
N GLY A 263 -4.27 9.42 10.18
CA GLY A 263 -3.08 9.59 10.99
C GLY A 263 -2.23 10.78 10.55
N GLY A 264 -1.82 11.58 11.52
CA GLY A 264 -1.01 12.77 11.35
C GLY A 264 -1.58 13.97 12.10
N LYS A 265 -0.69 14.80 12.61
CA LYS A 265 -1.10 15.99 13.37
C LYS A 265 -1.94 16.94 12.52
N ASP A 266 -3.09 17.37 13.04
CA ASP A 266 -3.92 18.36 12.39
C ASP A 266 -3.18 19.72 12.27
N ARG A 267 -3.10 20.23 11.04
CA ARG A 267 -2.39 21.48 10.74
C ARG A 267 -3.12 22.25 9.64
N PRO A 268 -3.30 23.58 9.80
CA PRO A 268 -3.97 24.41 8.79
C PRO A 268 -3.17 24.53 7.48
N ASP A 269 -1.86 24.32 7.52
CA ASP A 269 -0.95 24.39 6.37
C ASP A 269 -0.69 23.02 5.69
N PHE A 270 -1.33 21.95 6.16
CA PHE A 270 -1.18 20.63 5.58
C PHE A 270 -1.81 20.57 4.19
N ARG A 271 -1.03 20.16 3.20
CA ARG A 271 -1.45 20.10 1.78
C ARG A 271 -1.67 18.69 1.27
N GLY A 272 -1.19 17.70 1.97
CA GLY A 272 -1.16 16.32 1.52
C GLY A 272 -2.42 15.52 1.81
N THR A 273 -2.29 14.21 1.71
CA THR A 273 -3.29 13.23 2.10
C THR A 273 -2.66 11.99 2.73
N GLN A 274 -3.51 11.09 3.22
CA GLN A 274 -3.16 9.78 3.75
C GLN A 274 -4.18 8.72 3.28
N HIS A 275 -3.83 7.48 3.50
CA HIS A 275 -4.63 6.30 3.21
C HIS A 275 -4.57 5.30 4.38
N GLY A 276 -5.08 4.08 4.20
CA GLY A 276 -5.08 3.01 5.21
C GLY A 276 -6.42 2.87 5.91
N GLN A 277 -7.48 3.52 5.41
CA GLN A 277 -8.83 3.44 5.95
C GLN A 277 -9.70 2.45 5.16
N PRO A 278 -10.68 1.80 5.80
CA PRO A 278 -11.53 0.83 5.14
C PRO A 278 -12.61 1.43 4.22
N PHE A 279 -12.59 2.72 3.99
CA PHE A 279 -13.63 3.45 3.25
C PHE A 279 -13.39 3.45 1.73
N PRO A 280 -14.46 3.68 0.93
CA PRO A 280 -14.37 3.60 -0.54
C PRO A 280 -13.31 4.50 -1.18
N TYR A 281 -12.96 5.64 -0.59
CA TYR A 281 -11.91 6.50 -1.14
C TYR A 281 -10.51 5.85 -1.09
N ASP A 282 -10.28 4.89 -0.19
CA ASP A 282 -9.06 4.11 -0.11
C ASP A 282 -9.20 2.74 -0.81
N THR A 283 -10.38 2.14 -0.77
CA THR A 283 -10.57 0.74 -1.16
C THR A 283 -11.11 0.56 -2.58
N HIS A 284 -11.64 1.62 -3.22
CA HIS A 284 -12.11 1.56 -4.60
C HIS A 284 -10.96 1.86 -5.57
N ILE A 285 -10.31 0.82 -6.04
CA ILE A 285 -9.14 0.85 -6.91
C ILE A 285 -9.48 0.34 -8.31
N PRO A 286 -8.71 0.70 -9.35
CA PRO A 286 -8.92 0.18 -10.68
C PRO A 286 -8.55 -1.30 -10.78
N PHE A 287 -9.23 -2.03 -11.66
CA PHE A 287 -8.81 -3.32 -12.19
C PHE A 287 -9.04 -3.32 -13.70
N LEU A 288 -7.97 -3.12 -14.46
CA LEU A 288 -7.98 -3.08 -15.91
C LEU A 288 -7.22 -4.29 -16.46
N LEU A 289 -7.78 -4.91 -17.47
CA LEU A 289 -7.15 -5.97 -18.26
C LEU A 289 -7.01 -5.52 -19.70
N PHE A 290 -5.89 -5.88 -20.34
CA PHE A 290 -5.61 -5.53 -21.72
C PHE A 290 -4.75 -6.60 -22.41
N GLY A 291 -4.99 -6.81 -23.69
CA GLY A 291 -4.15 -7.65 -24.55
C GLY A 291 -4.70 -9.07 -24.74
N TRP A 292 -3.84 -10.08 -24.58
CA TRP A 292 -4.15 -11.46 -24.92
C TRP A 292 -5.43 -11.98 -24.25
N ASN A 293 -6.33 -12.48 -25.06
CA ASN A 293 -7.60 -13.10 -24.65
C ASN A 293 -8.53 -12.21 -23.83
N VAL A 294 -8.37 -10.89 -23.90
CA VAL A 294 -9.23 -9.92 -23.23
C VAL A 294 -10.23 -9.34 -24.22
N LYS A 295 -11.52 -9.47 -23.96
CA LYS A 295 -12.58 -8.83 -24.75
C LYS A 295 -12.76 -7.38 -24.33
N HIS A 296 -12.98 -6.51 -25.32
CA HIS A 296 -13.33 -5.12 -25.02
C HIS A 296 -14.68 -5.05 -24.29
N GLY A 297 -14.73 -4.35 -23.17
CA GLY A 297 -15.94 -4.17 -22.38
C GLY A 297 -15.67 -3.56 -21.01
N ALA A 298 -16.73 -3.46 -20.22
CA ALA A 298 -16.68 -3.05 -18.81
C ALA A 298 -17.66 -3.90 -18.00
N SER A 299 -17.34 -4.09 -16.73
CA SER A 299 -18.18 -4.82 -15.79
C SER A 299 -18.39 -3.98 -14.53
N ASN A 300 -19.62 -3.97 -14.01
CA ASN A 300 -19.96 -3.39 -12.71
C ASN A 300 -20.03 -4.45 -11.59
N MET A 301 -19.59 -5.68 -11.88
CA MET A 301 -19.52 -6.73 -10.87
C MET A 301 -18.45 -6.38 -9.85
N GLU A 302 -18.78 -6.49 -8.58
CA GLU A 302 -17.83 -6.29 -7.51
C GLU A 302 -16.68 -7.28 -7.62
N THR A 303 -15.45 -6.77 -7.60
CA THR A 303 -14.21 -7.53 -7.63
C THR A 303 -13.29 -7.05 -6.51
N HIS A 304 -12.43 -7.93 -6.05
CA HIS A 304 -11.45 -7.63 -5.01
C HIS A 304 -10.03 -7.84 -5.55
N ILE A 305 -9.05 -7.13 -4.98
CA ILE A 305 -7.64 -7.26 -5.40
C ILE A 305 -7.15 -8.72 -5.33
N VAL A 306 -7.67 -9.50 -4.37
CA VAL A 306 -7.37 -10.94 -4.23
C VAL A 306 -7.87 -11.79 -5.40
N ASP A 307 -8.76 -11.25 -6.25
CA ASP A 307 -9.29 -11.94 -7.43
C ASP A 307 -8.35 -11.88 -8.64
N ILE A 308 -7.34 -11.03 -8.60
CA ILE A 308 -6.40 -10.85 -9.73
C ILE A 308 -5.62 -12.15 -9.98
N ALA A 309 -4.95 -12.67 -8.94
CA ALA A 309 -4.13 -13.88 -9.08
C ALA A 309 -4.93 -15.08 -9.60
N PRO A 310 -6.09 -15.47 -9.03
CA PRO A 310 -6.87 -16.59 -9.55
C PRO A 310 -7.45 -16.33 -10.96
N THR A 311 -7.75 -15.09 -11.31
CA THR A 311 -8.19 -14.72 -12.67
C THR A 311 -7.08 -14.95 -13.68
N VAL A 312 -5.88 -14.43 -13.42
CA VAL A 312 -4.71 -14.64 -14.29
C VAL A 312 -4.35 -16.12 -14.39
N CYS A 313 -4.34 -16.84 -13.27
CA CYS A 313 -4.08 -18.29 -13.27
C CYS A 313 -5.10 -19.06 -14.10
N ALA A 314 -6.39 -18.71 -14.01
CA ALA A 314 -7.44 -19.34 -14.81
C ALA A 314 -7.26 -19.06 -16.32
N MET A 315 -6.90 -17.82 -16.69
CA MET A 315 -6.60 -17.46 -18.09
C MET A 315 -5.40 -18.22 -18.64
N LEU A 316 -4.39 -18.46 -17.82
CA LEU A 316 -3.18 -19.20 -18.17
C LEU A 316 -3.34 -20.73 -18.04
N HIS A 317 -4.48 -21.23 -17.55
CA HIS A 317 -4.74 -22.64 -17.27
C HIS A 317 -3.71 -23.27 -16.32
N ILE A 318 -3.27 -22.51 -15.30
CA ILE A 318 -2.37 -22.95 -14.25
C ILE A 318 -3.06 -22.97 -12.88
N GLN A 319 -2.48 -23.71 -11.93
CA GLN A 319 -3.00 -23.80 -10.57
C GLN A 319 -2.83 -22.45 -9.85
N MET A 320 -3.85 -22.07 -9.06
CA MET A 320 -3.77 -20.91 -8.18
C MET A 320 -2.71 -21.09 -7.09
N PRO A 321 -2.08 -20.00 -6.59
CA PRO A 321 -1.24 -20.06 -5.40
C PRO A 321 -1.98 -20.63 -4.19
N ASN A 322 -1.30 -21.41 -3.35
CA ASN A 322 -1.90 -22.10 -2.20
C ASN A 322 -2.58 -21.14 -1.19
N GLY A 323 -2.05 -19.93 -1.02
CA GLY A 323 -2.61 -18.91 -0.13
C GLY A 323 -3.70 -18.05 -0.76
N CYS A 324 -4.11 -18.35 -2.00
CA CYS A 324 -5.10 -17.54 -2.71
C CYS A 324 -6.51 -17.77 -2.15
N VAL A 325 -7.18 -16.69 -1.71
CA VAL A 325 -8.57 -16.71 -1.20
C VAL A 325 -9.55 -16.06 -2.17
N GLY A 326 -9.05 -15.44 -3.24
CA GLY A 326 -9.87 -14.79 -4.26
C GLY A 326 -10.57 -15.77 -5.20
N LYS A 327 -11.42 -15.23 -6.06
CA LYS A 327 -12.20 -15.97 -7.06
C LYS A 327 -11.80 -15.56 -8.46
N ALA A 328 -11.58 -16.54 -9.34
CA ALA A 328 -11.37 -16.26 -10.75
C ALA A 328 -12.60 -15.55 -11.36
N ARG A 329 -12.36 -14.48 -12.08
CA ARG A 329 -13.40 -13.69 -12.77
C ARG A 329 -13.42 -14.08 -14.24
N ASN A 330 -14.60 -14.34 -14.77
CA ASN A 330 -14.82 -14.83 -16.15
C ASN A 330 -15.56 -13.84 -17.05
N GLN A 331 -15.70 -12.60 -16.61
CA GLN A 331 -16.40 -11.53 -17.34
C GLN A 331 -15.52 -10.76 -18.34
N PHE A 332 -14.27 -11.17 -18.49
CA PHE A 332 -13.27 -10.51 -19.34
C PHE A 332 -13.07 -11.21 -20.69
#